data_6e4966ca6337eb0f659e2d1f089113c2
#
_entry.id   6e4966ca6337eb0f659e2d1f089113c2
#
_cell.length_a   1.000
_cell.length_b   1.000
_cell.length_c   1.000
_cell.angle_alpha   90.00
_cell.angle_beta   90.00
_cell.angle_gamma   90.00
#
_symmetry.space_group_name_H-M   'P 1'
#
loop_
_entity.id
_entity.type
_entity.pdbx_description
1 polymer ?
#
loop_
_entity_poly.entity_id
_entity_poly.type
_entity_poly.pdbx_seq_one_letter_code
_entity_poly.pdbx_strand_id
1 'polypeptide(L)'
;SEDLSSSNSKALYIIRKLRDYGWLNVDFNAKNSFEEYIAIPSYATLAINFLYQLTNDGESEYNSLVYSTYAALKMADTDNNDFYDALVTAYKNTDKLNESLANLYYGIRSIEQRIAENIEINSVLSIHFNEYLSRLHDHYYHPYKTFDSIERFRSPILKLIKKWNKDNLIRKKIFEVAKEKKPDLKADALYEHIEKMYDYIFQTYDEIEDKMSTIDNKINDYTTSTIDKMKHLVSMDESYKGKLTFLVKTINDNKMHTDEICEIIIDNTILQTQE
;
A
#
# COMPACT_ATOMS: atom_id res chain seq x y z
N SER A 1 -23.55 -11.01 -37.56
CA SER A 1 -22.18 -11.01 -37.06
C SER A 1 -21.55 -9.64 -37.41
N GLU A 2 -21.20 -8.87 -36.37
CA GLU A 2 -20.51 -7.59 -36.60
C GLU A 2 -19.11 -7.86 -37.16
N ASP A 3 -18.77 -7.12 -38.21
CA ASP A 3 -17.42 -7.21 -38.81
C ASP A 3 -16.39 -6.52 -37.88
N LEU A 4 -15.62 -7.32 -37.16
CA LEU A 4 -14.56 -6.89 -36.24
C LEU A 4 -13.19 -6.88 -36.93
N SER A 5 -13.12 -6.78 -38.25
CA SER A 5 -11.89 -6.86 -39.01
C SER A 5 -10.99 -5.63 -38.85
N SER A 6 -11.55 -4.45 -38.58
CA SER A 6 -10.78 -3.21 -38.41
C SER A 6 -10.67 -2.80 -36.93
N SER A 7 -9.58 -2.09 -36.57
CA SER A 7 -9.41 -1.53 -35.21
C SER A 7 -10.52 -0.55 -34.85
N ASN A 8 -11.07 0.19 -35.81
CA ASN A 8 -12.15 1.13 -35.59
C ASN A 8 -13.47 0.39 -35.28
N SER A 9 -13.79 -0.70 -36.00
CA SER A 9 -14.96 -1.53 -35.73
C SER A 9 -14.90 -2.17 -34.34
N LYS A 10 -13.71 -2.62 -33.92
CA LYS A 10 -13.47 -3.14 -32.56
C LYS A 10 -13.71 -2.09 -31.50
N ALA A 11 -13.16 -0.88 -31.67
CA ALA A 11 -13.34 0.23 -30.73
C ALA A 11 -14.81 0.62 -30.58
N LEU A 12 -15.53 0.78 -31.68
CA LEU A 12 -16.97 1.09 -31.66
C LEU A 12 -17.81 -0.01 -31.01
N TYR A 13 -17.47 -1.27 -31.23
CA TYR A 13 -18.11 -2.39 -30.56
C TYR A 13 -17.90 -2.34 -29.03
N ILE A 14 -16.67 -2.10 -28.57
CA ILE A 14 -16.35 -1.99 -27.15
C ILE A 14 -17.11 -0.81 -26.51
N ILE A 15 -17.10 0.37 -27.14
CA ILE A 15 -17.81 1.55 -26.63
C ILE A 15 -19.31 1.27 -26.51
N ARG A 16 -19.92 0.61 -27.51
CA ARG A 16 -21.33 0.23 -27.48
C ARG A 16 -21.63 -0.72 -26.32
N LYS A 17 -20.80 -1.76 -26.15
CA LYS A 17 -20.95 -2.70 -25.03
C LYS A 17 -20.80 -2.04 -23.66
N LEU A 18 -19.81 -1.19 -23.49
CA LEU A 18 -19.61 -0.45 -22.24
C LEU A 18 -20.81 0.47 -21.94
N ARG A 19 -21.40 1.09 -22.96
CA ARG A 19 -22.63 1.88 -22.82
C ARG A 19 -23.83 0.99 -22.46
N ASP A 20 -24.04 -0.13 -23.16
CA ASP A 20 -25.16 -1.03 -22.93
C ASP A 20 -25.14 -1.61 -21.49
N TYR A 21 -23.95 -1.79 -20.92
CA TYR A 21 -23.77 -2.24 -19.53
C TYR A 21 -23.67 -1.08 -18.50
N GLY A 22 -23.88 0.16 -18.93
CA GLY A 22 -23.89 1.32 -18.03
C GLY A 22 -22.54 1.83 -17.60
N TRP A 23 -21.42 1.35 -18.17
CA TRP A 23 -20.09 1.84 -17.87
C TRP A 23 -19.77 3.21 -18.50
N LEU A 24 -20.51 3.58 -19.54
CA LEU A 24 -20.40 4.85 -20.25
C LEU A 24 -21.79 5.44 -20.46
N ASN A 25 -21.89 6.76 -20.34
CA ASN A 25 -23.06 7.55 -20.76
C ASN A 25 -22.68 8.40 -21.98
N VAL A 26 -23.65 8.68 -22.82
CA VAL A 26 -23.51 9.64 -23.91
C VAL A 26 -24.31 10.87 -23.51
N ASP A 27 -23.65 12.00 -23.36
CA ASP A 27 -24.26 13.28 -23.06
C ASP A 27 -24.06 14.23 -24.25
N PHE A 28 -24.95 15.20 -24.36
CA PHE A 28 -24.90 16.22 -25.42
C PHE A 28 -24.34 17.51 -24.89
N ASN A 29 -23.53 18.18 -25.67
CA ASN A 29 -23.00 19.48 -25.31
C ASN A 29 -24.15 20.51 -25.22
N ALA A 30 -24.34 21.12 -24.04
CA ALA A 30 -25.40 22.09 -23.79
C ALA A 30 -25.34 23.32 -24.72
N LYS A 31 -24.16 23.63 -25.29
CA LYS A 31 -23.95 24.76 -26.21
C LYS A 31 -24.02 24.36 -27.69
N ASN A 32 -23.85 23.08 -28.01
CA ASN A 32 -23.85 22.57 -29.36
C ASN A 32 -24.48 21.18 -29.37
N SER A 33 -25.78 21.10 -29.57
CA SER A 33 -26.59 19.87 -29.48
C SER A 33 -26.22 18.77 -30.51
N PHE A 34 -25.27 19.04 -31.39
CA PHE A 34 -24.74 18.07 -32.38
C PHE A 34 -23.44 17.41 -31.92
N GLU A 35 -22.85 17.86 -30.82
CA GLU A 35 -21.63 17.26 -30.27
C GLU A 35 -21.99 16.32 -29.11
N GLU A 36 -21.81 15.03 -29.35
CA GLU A 36 -21.90 13.99 -28.34
C GLU A 36 -20.55 13.85 -27.64
N TYR A 37 -20.55 13.73 -26.31
CA TYR A 37 -19.37 13.35 -25.55
C TYR A 37 -19.67 12.15 -24.66
N ILE A 38 -18.63 11.35 -24.42
CA ILE A 38 -18.71 10.18 -23.57
C ILE A 38 -18.38 10.59 -22.14
N ALA A 39 -19.31 10.39 -21.21
CA ALA A 39 -19.15 10.59 -19.79
C ALA A 39 -19.01 9.24 -19.08
N ILE A 40 -18.07 9.16 -18.14
CA ILE A 40 -17.91 7.99 -17.29
C ILE A 40 -18.62 8.26 -15.96
N PRO A 41 -19.67 7.49 -15.58
CA PRO A 41 -20.34 7.65 -14.30
C PRO A 41 -19.39 7.45 -13.12
N SER A 42 -19.64 8.13 -11.99
CA SER A 42 -18.77 8.06 -10.82
C SER A 42 -18.53 6.64 -10.30
N TYR A 43 -19.55 5.79 -10.31
CA TYR A 43 -19.39 4.38 -9.91
C TYR A 43 -18.48 3.59 -10.87
N ALA A 44 -18.57 3.87 -12.18
CA ALA A 44 -17.70 3.22 -13.17
C ALA A 44 -16.26 3.70 -13.02
N THR A 45 -16.05 5.01 -12.76
CA THR A 45 -14.73 5.57 -12.47
C THR A 45 -14.12 4.91 -11.23
N LEU A 46 -14.90 4.73 -10.15
CA LEU A 46 -14.42 4.05 -8.93
C LEU A 46 -14.05 2.59 -9.22
N ALA A 47 -14.90 1.86 -9.96
CA ALA A 47 -14.61 0.47 -10.30
C ALA A 47 -13.40 0.32 -11.23
N ILE A 48 -13.25 1.22 -12.22
CA ILE A 48 -12.09 1.22 -13.12
C ILE A 48 -10.81 1.52 -12.32
N ASN A 49 -10.83 2.52 -11.45
CA ASN A 49 -9.69 2.84 -10.60
C ASN A 49 -9.32 1.68 -9.67
N PHE A 50 -10.32 1.00 -9.09
CA PHE A 50 -10.10 -0.19 -8.29
C PHE A 50 -9.46 -1.32 -9.10
N LEU A 51 -9.97 -1.63 -10.28
CA LEU A 51 -9.39 -2.63 -11.17
C LEU A 51 -8.00 -2.24 -11.65
N TYR A 52 -7.77 -0.95 -11.94
CA TYR A 52 -6.46 -0.43 -12.30
C TYR A 52 -5.45 -0.59 -11.17
N GLN A 53 -5.85 -0.30 -9.93
CA GLN A 53 -5.01 -0.52 -8.74
C GLN A 53 -4.68 -2.00 -8.50
N LEU A 54 -5.59 -2.92 -8.86
CA LEU A 54 -5.35 -4.36 -8.77
C LEU A 54 -4.37 -4.88 -9.84
N THR A 55 -4.35 -4.26 -11.02
CA THR A 55 -3.54 -4.72 -12.17
C THR A 55 -2.21 -4.00 -12.29
N ASN A 56 -2.20 -2.73 -11.93
CA ASN A 56 -0.99 -1.94 -11.81
C ASN A 56 -0.70 -1.85 -10.31
N ASP A 57 0.33 -2.55 -9.87
CA ASP A 57 1.02 -2.21 -8.64
C ASP A 57 1.69 -0.85 -8.89
N GLY A 58 0.82 0.16 -9.07
CA GLY A 58 1.21 1.49 -9.44
C GLY A 58 2.22 2.02 -8.45
N GLU A 59 3.09 2.86 -8.90
CA GLU A 59 3.83 3.81 -8.08
C GLU A 59 2.82 4.48 -7.14
N SER A 60 2.48 3.77 -6.07
CA SER A 60 1.75 4.32 -4.95
C SER A 60 2.72 5.31 -4.35
N GLU A 61 2.51 6.61 -4.66
CA GLU A 61 3.18 7.66 -3.91
C GLU A 61 3.08 7.29 -2.44
N TYR A 62 4.23 7.04 -1.83
CA TYR A 62 4.29 6.66 -0.44
C TYR A 62 3.66 7.80 0.39
N ASN A 63 2.49 7.55 0.92
CA ASN A 63 1.84 8.47 1.85
C ASN A 63 2.38 8.20 3.25
N SER A 64 3.12 9.14 3.80
CA SER A 64 3.62 9.13 5.19
C SER A 64 2.47 9.09 6.20
N LEU A 65 1.83 7.94 6.38
CA LEU A 65 0.60 7.82 7.18
C LEU A 65 0.85 8.10 8.66
N VAL A 66 1.96 7.60 9.20
CA VAL A 66 2.29 7.77 10.63
C VAL A 66 2.72 9.21 10.92
N TYR A 67 3.62 9.75 10.11
CA TYR A 67 4.05 11.14 10.24
C TYR A 67 2.90 12.11 10.00
N SER A 68 2.05 11.90 8.99
CA SER A 68 0.89 12.75 8.71
C SER A 68 -0.13 12.73 9.84
N THR A 69 -0.33 11.57 10.48
CA THR A 69 -1.16 11.47 11.69
C THR A 69 -0.58 12.32 12.82
N TYR A 70 0.71 12.16 13.10
CA TYR A 70 1.38 12.96 14.11
C TYR A 70 1.33 14.46 13.80
N ALA A 71 1.63 14.85 12.56
CA ALA A 71 1.67 16.23 12.13
C ALA A 71 0.28 16.91 12.26
N ALA A 72 -0.80 16.25 11.83
CA ALA A 72 -2.15 16.75 11.95
C ALA A 72 -2.55 16.99 13.41
N LEU A 73 -2.33 15.99 14.27
CA LEU A 73 -2.63 16.10 15.70
C LEU A 73 -1.78 17.19 16.38
N LYS A 74 -0.48 17.25 16.06
CA LYS A 74 0.45 18.20 16.65
C LYS A 74 0.14 19.64 16.25
N MET A 75 -0.19 19.87 14.99
CA MET A 75 -0.57 21.18 14.48
C MET A 75 -1.83 21.70 15.18
N ALA A 76 -2.89 20.90 15.22
CA ALA A 76 -4.13 21.28 15.92
C ALA A 76 -3.92 21.52 17.42
N ASP A 77 -3.07 20.73 18.08
CA ASP A 77 -2.72 20.92 19.50
C ASP A 77 -1.93 22.21 19.75
N THR A 78 -1.05 22.59 18.82
CA THR A 78 -0.24 23.80 18.93
C THR A 78 -1.06 25.07 18.67
N ASP A 79 -1.89 25.03 17.62
CA ASP A 79 -2.70 26.19 17.21
C ASP A 79 -4.01 26.31 18.02
N ASN A 80 -4.29 25.30 18.85
CA ASN A 80 -5.50 25.16 19.66
C ASN A 80 -6.80 25.28 18.84
N ASN A 81 -6.75 24.79 17.59
CA ASN A 81 -7.83 24.86 16.60
C ASN A 81 -7.90 23.59 15.76
N ASP A 82 -8.96 23.44 14.97
CA ASP A 82 -9.16 22.37 13.96
C ASP A 82 -9.07 20.92 14.51
N PHE A 83 -9.34 20.75 15.81
CA PHE A 83 -9.23 19.45 16.48
C PHE A 83 -10.06 18.35 15.84
N TYR A 84 -11.28 18.66 15.37
CA TYR A 84 -12.15 17.68 14.73
C TYR A 84 -11.57 17.18 13.40
N ASP A 85 -11.08 18.09 12.57
CA ASP A 85 -10.50 17.74 11.27
C ASP A 85 -9.19 16.97 11.42
N ALA A 86 -8.38 17.33 12.41
CA ALA A 86 -7.19 16.59 12.76
C ALA A 86 -7.51 15.19 13.27
N LEU A 87 -8.56 15.02 14.09
CA LEU A 87 -9.01 13.73 14.57
C LEU A 87 -9.52 12.83 13.42
N VAL A 88 -10.32 13.40 12.50
CA VAL A 88 -10.80 12.69 11.31
C VAL A 88 -9.65 12.28 10.39
N THR A 89 -8.66 13.17 10.21
CA THR A 89 -7.46 12.87 9.42
C THR A 89 -6.64 11.77 10.07
N ALA A 90 -6.42 11.86 11.37
CA ALA A 90 -5.72 10.83 12.14
C ALA A 90 -6.43 9.48 12.04
N TYR A 91 -7.76 9.45 12.17
CA TYR A 91 -8.55 8.23 12.01
C TYR A 91 -8.39 7.58 10.62
N LYS A 92 -8.55 8.38 9.56
CA LYS A 92 -8.39 7.90 8.18
C LYS A 92 -6.98 7.38 7.87
N ASN A 93 -5.96 8.08 8.35
CA ASN A 93 -4.58 7.64 8.16
C ASN A 93 -4.29 6.36 8.96
N THR A 94 -4.85 6.23 10.17
CA THR A 94 -4.73 5.03 11.00
C THR A 94 -5.41 3.83 10.35
N ASP A 95 -6.56 4.03 9.72
CA ASP A 95 -7.28 2.99 9.00
C ASP A 95 -6.46 2.48 7.80
N LYS A 96 -5.96 3.40 6.97
CA LYS A 96 -5.05 3.07 5.86
C LYS A 96 -3.75 2.41 6.33
N LEU A 97 -3.21 2.80 7.48
CA LEU A 97 -2.03 2.18 8.06
C LEU A 97 -2.31 0.72 8.42
N ASN A 98 -3.45 0.42 9.06
CA ASN A 98 -3.84 -0.94 9.37
C ASN A 98 -4.01 -1.80 8.10
N GLU A 99 -4.66 -1.26 7.06
CA GLU A 99 -4.78 -1.92 5.76
C GLU A 99 -3.41 -2.18 5.13
N SER A 100 -2.51 -1.20 5.17
CA SER A 100 -1.16 -1.30 4.62
C SER A 100 -0.32 -2.37 5.34
N LEU A 101 -0.38 -2.43 6.68
CA LEU A 101 0.31 -3.46 7.45
C LEU A 101 -0.26 -4.87 7.21
N ALA A 102 -1.58 -4.99 7.06
CA ALA A 102 -2.22 -6.24 6.70
C ALA A 102 -1.79 -6.69 5.28
N ASN A 103 -1.79 -5.79 4.31
CA ASN A 103 -1.35 -6.06 2.94
C ASN A 103 0.12 -6.49 2.88
N LEU A 104 0.98 -5.85 3.67
CA LEU A 104 2.38 -6.23 3.81
C LEU A 104 2.51 -7.67 4.33
N TYR A 105 1.82 -8.00 5.42
CA TYR A 105 1.86 -9.34 6.00
C TYR A 105 1.37 -10.43 5.03
N TYR A 106 0.19 -10.21 4.42
CA TYR A 106 -0.38 -11.16 3.46
C TYR A 106 0.41 -11.24 2.14
N GLY A 107 0.98 -10.11 1.72
CA GLY A 107 1.86 -10.05 0.55
C GLY A 107 3.10 -10.93 0.74
N ILE A 108 3.79 -10.81 1.88
CA ILE A 108 4.95 -11.65 2.22
C ILE A 108 4.55 -13.13 2.23
N ARG A 109 3.42 -13.47 2.86
CA ARG A 109 2.92 -14.85 2.89
C ARG A 109 2.61 -15.40 1.50
N SER A 110 1.99 -14.61 0.63
CA SER A 110 1.69 -15.00 -0.74
C SER A 110 2.96 -15.29 -1.55
N ILE A 111 3.96 -14.42 -1.42
CA ILE A 111 5.25 -14.58 -2.09
C ILE A 111 5.98 -15.83 -1.57
N GLU A 112 5.98 -16.07 -0.27
CA GLU A 112 6.56 -17.26 0.36
C GLU A 112 5.96 -18.56 -0.22
N GLN A 113 4.64 -18.62 -0.36
CA GLN A 113 3.96 -19.76 -0.95
C GLN A 113 4.37 -19.98 -2.42
N ARG A 114 4.43 -18.92 -3.22
CA ARG A 114 4.83 -19.00 -4.62
C ARG A 114 6.29 -19.42 -4.79
N ILE A 115 7.18 -18.98 -3.91
CA ILE A 115 8.57 -19.44 -3.89
C ILE A 115 8.63 -20.93 -3.52
N ALA A 116 7.85 -21.37 -2.53
CA ALA A 116 7.83 -22.77 -2.11
C ALA A 116 7.39 -23.71 -3.24
N GLU A 117 6.41 -23.30 -4.05
CA GLU A 117 5.89 -24.08 -5.18
C GLU A 117 6.82 -24.07 -6.41
N ASN A 118 7.73 -23.10 -6.53
CA ASN A 118 8.57 -22.94 -7.70
C ASN A 118 9.74 -23.93 -7.70
N ILE A 119 10.05 -24.49 -8.88
CA ILE A 119 11.12 -25.46 -9.08
C ILE A 119 12.30 -24.88 -9.85
N GLU A 120 12.19 -23.66 -10.37
CA GLU A 120 13.21 -22.98 -11.15
C GLU A 120 13.85 -21.85 -10.37
N ILE A 121 15.18 -21.83 -10.31
CA ILE A 121 15.92 -20.84 -9.53
C ILE A 121 15.72 -19.41 -10.05
N ASN A 122 15.69 -19.22 -11.38
CA ASN A 122 15.49 -17.89 -11.97
C ASN A 122 14.11 -17.31 -11.61
N SER A 123 13.08 -18.16 -11.57
CA SER A 123 11.74 -17.75 -11.15
C SER A 123 11.72 -17.36 -9.67
N VAL A 124 12.42 -18.10 -8.80
CA VAL A 124 12.56 -17.77 -7.37
C VAL A 124 13.27 -16.43 -7.18
N LEU A 125 14.37 -16.21 -7.91
CA LEU A 125 15.11 -14.94 -7.87
C LEU A 125 14.25 -13.78 -8.38
N SER A 126 13.54 -13.95 -9.50
CA SER A 126 12.66 -12.93 -10.05
C SER A 126 11.54 -12.53 -9.06
N ILE A 127 10.91 -13.51 -8.42
CA ILE A 127 9.88 -13.25 -7.40
C ILE A 127 10.50 -12.50 -6.22
N HIS A 128 11.67 -12.91 -5.75
CA HIS A 128 12.34 -12.26 -4.63
C HIS A 128 12.70 -10.80 -4.92
N PHE A 129 13.38 -10.53 -6.04
CA PHE A 129 13.85 -9.19 -6.35
C PHE A 129 12.73 -8.25 -6.82
N ASN A 130 11.88 -8.70 -7.74
CA ASN A 130 10.90 -7.83 -8.37
C ASN A 130 9.62 -7.66 -7.53
N GLU A 131 9.25 -8.66 -6.73
CA GLU A 131 8.01 -8.59 -5.98
C GLU A 131 8.24 -8.31 -4.49
N TYR A 132 9.16 -9.05 -3.84
CA TYR A 132 9.41 -8.84 -2.42
C TYR A 132 10.19 -7.56 -2.17
N LEU A 133 11.40 -7.42 -2.75
CA LEU A 133 12.24 -6.25 -2.46
C LEU A 133 11.61 -4.97 -2.98
N SER A 134 11.31 -4.88 -4.28
CA SER A 134 10.86 -3.62 -4.86
C SER A 134 9.43 -3.22 -4.44
N ARG A 135 8.52 -4.17 -4.25
CA ARG A 135 7.12 -3.87 -3.96
C ARG A 135 6.79 -3.85 -2.47
N LEU A 136 7.21 -4.88 -1.71
CA LEU A 136 6.84 -4.98 -0.30
C LEU A 136 7.84 -4.33 0.63
N HIS A 137 9.13 -4.62 0.45
CA HIS A 137 10.16 -4.09 1.33
C HIS A 137 10.33 -2.58 1.16
N ASP A 138 10.55 -2.10 -0.06
CA ASP A 138 10.90 -0.70 -0.31
C ASP A 138 9.70 0.23 -0.18
N HIS A 139 8.48 -0.21 -0.59
CA HIS A 139 7.29 0.63 -0.53
C HIS A 139 6.60 0.64 0.83
N TYR A 140 6.68 -0.44 1.63
CA TYR A 140 5.95 -0.52 2.90
C TYR A 140 6.87 -0.70 4.10
N TYR A 141 7.71 -1.74 4.11
CA TYR A 141 8.46 -2.10 5.30
C TYR A 141 9.54 -1.09 5.66
N HIS A 142 10.40 -0.73 4.71
CA HIS A 142 11.50 0.20 4.92
C HIS A 142 11.02 1.60 5.37
N PRO A 143 10.00 2.22 4.74
CA PRO A 143 9.46 3.48 5.21
C PRO A 143 9.01 3.46 6.68
N TYR A 144 8.29 2.42 7.12
CA TYR A 144 7.82 2.32 8.51
C TYR A 144 8.94 2.12 9.52
N LYS A 145 10.10 1.64 9.10
CA LYS A 145 11.29 1.54 9.96
C LYS A 145 12.17 2.80 9.93
N THR A 146 12.02 3.67 8.93
CA THR A 146 12.91 4.81 8.70
C THR A 146 12.22 6.16 8.86
N PHE A 147 11.82 6.82 7.77
CA PHE A 147 11.35 8.21 7.78
C PHE A 147 9.90 8.37 8.27
N ASP A 148 9.02 7.40 8.01
CA ASP A 148 7.67 7.32 8.59
C ASP A 148 7.64 6.41 9.82
N SER A 149 8.71 6.45 10.61
CA SER A 149 8.99 5.52 11.69
C SER A 149 7.84 5.41 12.69
N ILE A 150 7.26 4.22 12.75
CA ILE A 150 6.24 3.85 13.75
C ILE A 150 6.82 4.04 15.15
N GLU A 151 8.03 3.56 15.41
CA GLU A 151 8.70 3.68 16.71
C GLU A 151 8.84 5.14 17.14
N ARG A 152 9.23 6.03 16.22
CA ARG A 152 9.43 7.45 16.50
C ARG A 152 8.14 8.18 16.85
N PHE A 153 7.05 7.92 16.12
CA PHE A 153 5.84 8.73 16.21
C PHE A 153 4.73 8.11 17.08
N ARG A 154 4.78 6.82 17.38
CA ARG A 154 3.80 6.12 18.22
C ARG A 154 3.56 6.81 19.57
N SER A 155 4.59 6.97 20.37
CA SER A 155 4.47 7.57 21.70
C SER A 155 3.95 9.02 21.68
N PRO A 156 4.43 9.91 20.79
CA PRO A 156 3.83 11.24 20.60
C PRO A 156 2.35 11.21 20.22
N ILE A 157 1.92 10.34 19.29
CA ILE A 157 0.51 10.20 18.89
C ILE A 157 -0.34 9.77 20.07
N LEU A 158 0.05 8.71 20.78
CA LEU A 158 -0.67 8.22 21.97
C LEU A 158 -0.80 9.28 23.06
N LYS A 159 0.24 10.11 23.27
CA LYS A 159 0.21 11.21 24.23
C LYS A 159 -0.81 12.28 23.84
N LEU A 160 -0.86 12.68 22.56
CA LEU A 160 -1.81 13.66 22.06
C LEU A 160 -3.25 13.14 22.15
N ILE A 161 -3.52 11.93 21.71
CA ILE A 161 -4.86 11.31 21.78
C ILE A 161 -5.32 11.19 23.24
N LYS A 162 -4.47 10.72 24.16
CA LYS A 162 -4.79 10.66 25.61
C LYS A 162 -5.05 12.04 26.20
N LYS A 163 -4.27 13.05 25.84
CA LYS A 163 -4.46 14.43 26.26
C LYS A 163 -5.83 14.95 25.82
N TRP A 164 -6.12 14.84 24.53
CA TRP A 164 -7.38 15.37 23.96
C TRP A 164 -8.61 14.65 24.51
N ASN A 165 -8.52 13.34 24.69
CA ASN A 165 -9.64 12.56 25.27
C ASN A 165 -9.93 12.90 26.73
N LYS A 166 -8.95 13.40 27.49
CA LYS A 166 -9.11 13.82 28.89
C LYS A 166 -9.51 15.29 29.04
N ASP A 167 -9.29 16.14 28.03
CA ASP A 167 -9.55 17.57 28.11
C ASP A 167 -10.99 17.88 27.66
N ASN A 168 -11.82 18.28 28.64
CA ASN A 168 -13.23 18.59 28.40
C ASN A 168 -13.42 19.77 27.43
N LEU A 169 -12.48 20.74 27.37
CA LEU A 169 -12.57 21.87 26.45
C LEU A 169 -12.32 21.42 25.01
N ILE A 170 -11.31 20.61 24.80
CA ILE A 170 -11.01 20.04 23.48
C ILE A 170 -12.17 19.15 23.02
N ARG A 171 -12.67 18.27 23.88
CA ARG A 171 -13.84 17.41 23.57
C ARG A 171 -15.06 18.22 23.16
N LYS A 172 -15.33 19.31 23.88
CA LYS A 172 -16.43 20.22 23.54
C LYS A 172 -16.24 20.89 22.18
N LYS A 173 -15.03 21.41 21.89
CA LYS A 173 -14.70 21.98 20.57
C LYS A 173 -14.89 20.98 19.44
N ILE A 174 -14.39 19.74 19.61
CA ILE A 174 -14.56 18.65 18.64
C ILE A 174 -16.04 18.37 18.38
N PHE A 175 -16.84 18.29 19.45
CA PHE A 175 -18.26 18.00 19.33
C PHE A 175 -19.03 19.13 18.62
N GLU A 176 -18.75 20.39 18.92
CA GLU A 176 -19.38 21.53 18.28
C GLU A 176 -19.12 21.55 16.77
N VAL A 177 -17.86 21.42 16.35
CA VAL A 177 -17.49 21.34 14.92
C VAL A 177 -18.07 20.08 14.25
N ALA A 178 -18.06 18.96 14.92
CA ALA A 178 -18.65 17.72 14.41
C ALA A 178 -20.15 17.87 14.16
N LYS A 179 -20.87 18.53 15.06
CA LYS A 179 -22.31 18.80 14.94
C LYS A 179 -22.63 19.71 13.73
N GLU A 180 -21.80 20.72 13.48
CA GLU A 180 -21.94 21.57 12.30
C GLU A 180 -21.72 20.81 11.00
N LYS A 181 -20.73 19.93 10.96
CA LYS A 181 -20.38 19.15 9.78
C LYS A 181 -21.29 17.94 9.53
N LYS A 182 -21.96 17.44 10.55
CA LYS A 182 -22.87 16.28 10.49
C LYS A 182 -24.22 16.62 11.16
N PRO A 183 -24.99 17.57 10.62
CA PRO A 183 -26.24 18.05 11.23
C PRO A 183 -27.33 16.96 11.31
N ASP A 184 -27.27 15.95 10.47
CA ASP A 184 -28.25 14.86 10.41
C ASP A 184 -28.08 13.81 11.53
N LEU A 185 -26.94 13.83 12.24
CA LEU A 185 -26.69 12.90 13.34
C LEU A 185 -27.25 13.43 14.67
N LYS A 186 -27.91 12.53 15.41
CA LYS A 186 -28.32 12.81 16.79
C LYS A 186 -27.08 12.98 17.68
N ALA A 187 -27.19 13.78 18.74
CA ALA A 187 -26.08 14.06 19.66
C ALA A 187 -25.41 12.82 20.19
N ASP A 188 -26.19 11.82 20.65
CA ASP A 188 -25.65 10.56 21.20
C ASP A 188 -24.85 9.75 20.14
N ALA A 189 -25.38 9.65 18.91
CA ALA A 189 -24.70 8.99 17.82
C ALA A 189 -23.40 9.73 17.39
N LEU A 190 -23.37 11.05 17.53
CA LEU A 190 -22.21 11.87 17.25
C LEU A 190 -21.12 11.65 18.32
N TYR A 191 -21.51 11.62 19.60
CA TYR A 191 -20.59 11.26 20.68
C TYR A 191 -19.99 9.87 20.48
N GLU A 192 -20.82 8.87 20.19
CA GLU A 192 -20.36 7.51 19.91
C GLU A 192 -19.38 7.46 18.72
N HIS A 193 -19.65 8.23 17.67
CA HIS A 193 -18.78 8.33 16.52
C HIS A 193 -17.39 8.91 16.86
N ILE A 194 -17.37 9.96 17.70
CA ILE A 194 -16.12 10.60 18.15
C ILE A 194 -15.34 9.64 19.04
N GLU A 195 -16.00 8.98 20.01
CA GLU A 195 -15.35 7.98 20.87
C GLU A 195 -14.74 6.83 20.07
N LYS A 196 -15.47 6.30 19.08
CA LYS A 196 -14.95 5.27 18.18
C LYS A 196 -13.69 5.69 17.44
N MET A 197 -13.60 6.95 17.01
CA MET A 197 -12.37 7.46 16.39
C MET A 197 -11.20 7.48 17.37
N TYR A 198 -11.42 7.97 18.61
CA TYR A 198 -10.41 7.98 19.66
C TYR A 198 -9.93 6.58 19.99
N ASP A 199 -10.85 5.66 20.25
CA ASP A 199 -10.56 4.29 20.63
C ASP A 199 -9.81 3.55 19.52
N TYR A 200 -10.24 3.73 18.28
CA TYR A 200 -9.60 3.11 17.12
C TYR A 200 -8.16 3.55 16.93
N ILE A 201 -7.91 4.87 16.96
CA ILE A 201 -6.56 5.41 16.87
C ILE A 201 -5.71 4.90 18.04
N PHE A 202 -6.26 5.00 19.26
CA PHE A 202 -5.55 4.61 20.46
C PHE A 202 -5.15 3.12 20.42
N GLN A 203 -6.11 2.22 20.19
CA GLN A 203 -5.86 0.77 20.13
C GLN A 203 -4.87 0.41 19.03
N THR A 204 -5.02 1.00 17.82
CA THR A 204 -4.10 0.73 16.73
C THR A 204 -2.67 1.06 17.11
N TYR A 205 -2.41 2.27 17.63
CA TYR A 205 -1.06 2.69 18.00
C TYR A 205 -0.56 2.02 19.30
N ASP A 206 -1.43 1.52 20.15
CA ASP A 206 -1.06 0.74 21.32
C ASP A 206 -0.54 -0.65 20.94
N GLU A 207 -1.21 -1.30 19.98
CA GLU A 207 -0.92 -2.65 19.49
C GLU A 207 0.08 -2.69 18.30
N ILE A 208 0.49 -1.56 17.74
CA ILE A 208 1.23 -1.51 16.48
C ILE A 208 2.63 -2.14 16.57
N GLU A 209 3.25 -2.12 17.76
CA GLU A 209 4.54 -2.77 17.98
C GLU A 209 4.43 -4.29 17.87
N ASP A 210 3.35 -4.88 18.38
CA ASP A 210 3.10 -6.31 18.26
C ASP A 210 2.81 -6.71 16.81
N LYS A 211 2.08 -5.86 16.07
CA LYS A 211 1.84 -6.05 14.64
C LYS A 211 3.15 -5.99 13.86
N MET A 212 4.02 -5.01 14.14
CA MET A 212 5.33 -4.89 13.50
C MET A 212 6.23 -6.08 13.84
N SER A 213 6.23 -6.53 15.10
CA SER A 213 6.98 -7.73 15.50
C SER A 213 6.49 -8.98 14.76
N THR A 214 5.20 -9.10 14.55
CA THR A 214 4.63 -10.20 13.75
C THR A 214 5.09 -10.13 12.29
N ILE A 215 5.16 -8.94 11.69
CA ILE A 215 5.69 -8.73 10.34
C ILE A 215 7.19 -9.05 10.30
N ASP A 216 7.98 -8.58 11.28
CA ASP A 216 9.41 -8.85 11.38
C ASP A 216 9.69 -10.36 11.44
N ASN A 217 8.92 -11.10 12.25
CA ASN A 217 9.02 -12.56 12.32
C ASN A 217 8.67 -13.21 10.97
N LYS A 218 7.60 -12.72 10.31
CA LYS A 218 7.21 -13.24 8.99
C LYS A 218 8.27 -12.98 7.92
N ILE A 219 8.95 -11.84 7.96
CA ILE A 219 10.09 -11.53 7.08
C ILE A 219 11.25 -12.48 7.34
N ASN A 220 11.57 -12.76 8.60
CA ASN A 220 12.62 -13.70 8.97
C ASN A 220 12.32 -15.12 8.47
N ASP A 221 11.08 -15.59 8.67
CA ASP A 221 10.63 -16.91 8.18
C ASP A 221 10.72 -16.97 6.65
N TYR A 222 10.20 -15.96 5.96
CA TYR A 222 10.29 -15.83 4.52
C TYR A 222 11.75 -15.86 4.03
N THR A 223 12.63 -15.09 4.65
CA THR A 223 14.04 -15.00 4.26
C THR A 223 14.72 -16.35 4.43
N THR A 224 14.52 -17.01 5.56
CA THR A 224 15.08 -18.34 5.85
C THR A 224 14.59 -19.37 4.83
N SER A 225 13.28 -19.45 4.61
CA SER A 225 12.66 -20.38 3.67
C SER A 225 13.16 -20.15 2.24
N THR A 226 13.30 -18.88 1.84
CA THR A 226 13.78 -18.53 0.49
C THR A 226 15.23 -18.92 0.30
N ILE A 227 16.10 -18.65 1.29
CA ILE A 227 17.52 -19.07 1.25
C ILE A 227 17.65 -20.59 1.16
N ASP A 228 16.89 -21.32 1.96
CA ASP A 228 16.95 -22.78 1.97
C ASP A 228 16.41 -23.36 0.66
N LYS A 229 15.37 -22.79 0.09
CA LYS A 229 14.86 -23.14 -1.23
C LYS A 229 15.90 -22.90 -2.32
N MET A 230 16.56 -21.73 -2.32
CA MET A 230 17.61 -21.40 -3.28
C MET A 230 18.79 -22.39 -3.17
N LYS A 231 19.25 -22.67 -1.95
CA LYS A 231 20.32 -23.67 -1.72
C LYS A 231 19.95 -25.04 -2.28
N HIS A 232 18.70 -25.48 -2.05
CA HIS A 232 18.21 -26.75 -2.56
C HIS A 232 18.22 -26.79 -4.09
N LEU A 233 17.65 -25.78 -4.75
CA LEU A 233 17.61 -25.68 -6.20
C LEU A 233 19.00 -25.64 -6.83
N VAL A 234 19.95 -24.88 -6.24
CA VAL A 234 21.35 -24.83 -6.69
C VAL A 234 22.05 -26.15 -6.51
N SER A 235 21.75 -26.88 -5.43
CA SER A 235 22.38 -28.23 -5.22
C SER A 235 21.92 -29.26 -6.25
N MET A 236 20.75 -29.07 -6.86
CA MET A 236 20.22 -29.94 -7.90
C MET A 236 20.72 -29.56 -9.31
N ASP A 237 21.19 -28.33 -9.51
CA ASP A 237 21.67 -27.85 -10.81
C ASP A 237 23.15 -27.45 -10.72
N GLU A 238 24.03 -28.28 -11.28
CA GLU A 238 25.48 -28.08 -11.28
C GLU A 238 25.90 -26.77 -12.00
N SER A 239 25.11 -26.30 -12.96
CA SER A 239 25.41 -25.08 -13.73
C SER A 239 25.31 -23.79 -12.88
N TYR A 240 24.42 -23.76 -11.88
CA TYR A 240 24.23 -22.63 -10.99
C TYR A 240 25.14 -22.65 -9.75
N LYS A 241 25.61 -23.82 -9.35
CA LYS A 241 26.46 -24.01 -8.17
C LYS A 241 27.74 -23.12 -8.22
N GLY A 242 28.38 -23.07 -9.38
CA GLY A 242 29.57 -22.25 -9.62
C GLY A 242 29.26 -20.74 -9.50
N LYS A 243 28.16 -20.29 -10.10
CA LYS A 243 27.73 -18.85 -10.12
C LYS A 243 27.34 -18.35 -8.75
N LEU A 244 26.59 -19.13 -7.97
CA LEU A 244 26.17 -18.76 -6.62
C LEU A 244 27.34 -18.79 -5.63
N THR A 245 28.25 -19.72 -5.74
CA THR A 245 29.50 -19.75 -4.95
C THR A 245 30.34 -18.50 -5.23
N PHE A 246 30.41 -18.08 -6.49
CA PHE A 246 31.09 -16.84 -6.90
C PHE A 246 30.39 -15.61 -6.30
N LEU A 247 29.07 -15.48 -6.38
CA LEU A 247 28.30 -14.36 -5.82
C LEU A 247 28.44 -14.27 -4.30
N VAL A 248 28.28 -15.37 -3.57
CA VAL A 248 28.43 -15.42 -2.11
C VAL A 248 29.86 -15.02 -1.71
N LYS A 249 30.86 -15.46 -2.48
CA LYS A 249 32.25 -15.11 -2.24
C LYS A 249 32.51 -13.62 -2.49
N THR A 250 31.96 -13.07 -3.57
CA THR A 250 32.08 -11.63 -3.91
C THR A 250 31.41 -10.74 -2.86
N ILE A 251 30.25 -11.14 -2.34
CA ILE A 251 29.55 -10.45 -1.24
C ILE A 251 30.40 -10.45 0.04
N ASN A 252 30.95 -11.58 0.41
CA ASN A 252 31.79 -11.71 1.62
C ASN A 252 33.11 -10.95 1.51
N ASP A 253 33.73 -10.99 0.33
CA ASP A 253 35.06 -10.41 0.13
C ASP A 253 35.03 -8.88 -0.02
N ASN A 254 33.94 -8.29 -0.54
CA ASN A 254 33.88 -6.87 -0.91
C ASN A 254 33.03 -5.98 0.02
N LYS A 255 32.31 -6.51 1.01
CA LYS A 255 31.35 -5.73 1.84
C LYS A 255 30.46 -4.78 1.02
N MET A 256 30.08 -5.20 -0.17
CA MET A 256 29.31 -4.39 -1.09
C MET A 256 27.89 -4.14 -0.57
N HIS A 257 27.35 -2.93 -0.80
CA HIS A 257 25.96 -2.60 -0.50
C HIS A 257 25.01 -3.42 -1.37
N THR A 258 23.82 -3.69 -0.84
CA THR A 258 22.78 -4.54 -1.47
C THR A 258 22.44 -4.08 -2.90
N ASP A 259 22.51 -2.78 -3.17
CA ASP A 259 22.19 -2.16 -4.46
C ASP A 259 23.20 -2.52 -5.57
N GLU A 260 24.49 -2.53 -5.25
CA GLU A 260 25.56 -2.93 -6.19
C GLU A 260 25.48 -4.43 -6.55
N ILE A 261 24.99 -5.24 -5.60
CA ILE A 261 24.77 -6.67 -5.82
C ILE A 261 23.59 -6.90 -6.76
N CYS A 262 22.52 -6.12 -6.62
CA CYS A 262 21.36 -6.17 -7.52
C CYS A 262 21.74 -5.79 -8.95
N GLU A 263 22.55 -4.73 -9.17
CA GLU A 263 23.04 -4.35 -10.49
C GLU A 263 23.86 -5.45 -11.15
N ILE A 264 24.79 -6.08 -10.43
CA ILE A 264 25.63 -7.18 -10.96
C ILE A 264 24.77 -8.39 -11.35
N ILE A 265 23.72 -8.71 -10.57
CA ILE A 265 22.84 -9.84 -10.88
C ILE A 265 21.97 -9.53 -12.10
N ILE A 266 21.41 -8.32 -12.19
CA ILE A 266 20.57 -7.87 -13.30
C ILE A 266 21.37 -7.87 -14.61
N ASP A 267 22.55 -7.26 -14.62
CA ASP A 267 23.42 -7.19 -15.83
C ASP A 267 23.81 -8.57 -16.33
N ASN A 268 24.14 -9.51 -15.43
CA ASN A 268 24.48 -10.87 -15.83
C ASN A 268 23.25 -11.69 -16.29
N THR A 269 22.04 -11.35 -15.85
CA THR A 269 20.81 -12.03 -16.27
C THR A 269 20.34 -11.52 -17.64
N ILE A 270 20.49 -10.23 -17.93
CA ILE A 270 20.11 -9.60 -19.21
C ILE A 270 21.04 -10.05 -20.34
N LEU A 271 22.33 -10.26 -20.08
CA LEU A 271 23.30 -10.73 -21.08
C LEU A 271 23.04 -12.18 -21.55
N GLN A 272 22.33 -12.99 -20.77
CA GLN A 272 22.01 -14.38 -21.14
C GLN A 272 20.66 -14.56 -21.86
N THR A 273 19.82 -13.53 -21.91
CA THR A 273 18.56 -13.57 -22.68
C THR A 273 18.71 -13.07 -24.12
N GLN A 274 19.93 -12.70 -24.55
CA GLN A 274 20.26 -12.25 -25.91
C GLN A 274 21.10 -13.25 -26.73
N GLU A 275 21.42 -14.41 -26.20
CA GLU A 275 21.95 -15.56 -26.96
C GLU A 275 20.88 -16.67 -27.09
#